data_d6a0b55142facb648f68b94274acfdb8
#
_entry.id   d6a0b55142facb648f68b94274acfdb8
#
_cell.length_a   1.000
_cell.length_b   1.000
_cell.length_c   1.000
_cell.angle_alpha   90.00
_cell.angle_beta   90.00
_cell.angle_gamma   90.00
#
_symmetry.space_group_name_H-M   'P 1'
#
loop_
_entity.id
_entity.type
_entity.pdbx_description
1 polymer ?
#
loop_
_entity_poly.entity_id
_entity_poly.type
_entity_poly.pdbx_seq_one_letter_code
_entity_poly.pdbx_strand_id
1 'polypeptide(L)'
;MKEKYFGERDRKGHYIPKKRVSYPPIFIWPLAPIQALKWIFSVPGYFLPWNLFYVGIGLVSWFIFSPPLEDYAELGITNFLLVFAKNSVLVLIYYGAFHYRLYMKRAQDIDFKFNPRWPIENSKQFLFGSQTKDNIFLTFCSGVFIWSCFEIFILWFAAKNNVKLINLDESMFYFVVMLLLIHLWRDLHFYLIHRLIHYEPLYKWAHKTHHRNINPGPWSGLAMHPIEHIFYFSCALLYLFFPFHPAFIIVTLVHAGLSPAPGHAGFERIKADGETSFDIDSYAHYLHHKHF
;
A
#
# COMPACT_ATOMS: atom_id res chain seq x y z
N MET A 1 26.57 -4.93 6.03
CA MET A 1 25.87 -5.84 7.01
C MET A 1 25.63 -7.19 6.36
N LYS A 2 25.95 -8.32 7.06
CA LYS A 2 25.83 -9.66 6.47
C LYS A 2 24.47 -10.27 6.77
N GLU A 3 23.81 -10.82 5.74
CA GLU A 3 22.50 -11.51 5.80
C GLU A 3 22.40 -12.55 6.92
N LYS A 4 23.46 -13.33 7.15
CA LYS A 4 23.51 -14.41 8.16
C LYS A 4 23.20 -13.99 9.61
N TYR A 5 23.29 -12.71 9.94
CA TYR A 5 22.92 -12.23 11.27
C TYR A 5 21.39 -12.14 11.47
N PHE A 6 20.65 -11.97 10.37
CA PHE A 6 19.21 -11.73 10.38
C PHE A 6 18.37 -12.92 9.89
N GLY A 7 19.00 -13.88 9.20
CA GLY A 7 18.30 -15.02 8.64
C GLY A 7 19.26 -16.07 8.10
N GLU A 8 18.70 -17.05 7.44
CA GLU A 8 19.43 -18.14 6.78
C GLU A 8 18.81 -18.46 5.43
N ARG A 9 19.52 -19.21 4.59
CA ARG A 9 18.98 -19.73 3.34
C ARG A 9 18.72 -21.22 3.44
N ASP A 10 17.54 -21.64 2.94
CA ASP A 10 17.24 -23.05 2.77
C ASP A 10 18.07 -23.69 1.63
N ARG A 11 17.90 -25.01 1.46
CA ARG A 11 18.61 -25.78 0.41
C ARG A 11 18.29 -25.30 -1.02
N LYS A 12 17.19 -24.58 -1.22
CA LYS A 12 16.77 -24.01 -2.51
C LYS A 12 17.19 -22.54 -2.67
N GLY A 13 17.90 -21.99 -1.68
CA GLY A 13 18.38 -20.62 -1.65
C GLY A 13 17.34 -19.58 -1.19
N HIS A 14 16.15 -19.99 -0.73
CA HIS A 14 15.17 -19.04 -0.19
C HIS A 14 15.66 -18.48 1.15
N TYR A 15 15.55 -17.18 1.31
CA TYR A 15 15.88 -16.50 2.55
C TYR A 15 14.74 -16.63 3.57
N ILE A 16 15.10 -17.04 4.79
CA ILE A 16 14.20 -17.23 5.92
C ILE A 16 14.68 -16.33 7.06
N PRO A 17 13.92 -15.29 7.45
CA PRO A 17 14.27 -14.43 8.57
C PRO A 17 14.29 -15.19 9.89
N LYS A 18 15.20 -14.84 10.80
CA LYS A 18 15.18 -15.30 12.21
C LYS A 18 14.02 -14.69 12.99
N LYS A 19 13.58 -13.48 12.61
CA LYS A 19 12.41 -12.82 13.20
C LYS A 19 11.17 -13.65 12.89
N ARG A 20 10.52 -14.14 13.93
CA ARG A 20 9.26 -14.88 13.77
C ARG A 20 8.13 -13.95 13.36
N VAL A 21 7.25 -14.42 12.48
CA VAL A 21 5.98 -13.76 12.21
C VAL A 21 5.17 -13.75 13.51
N SER A 22 4.74 -12.59 13.95
CA SER A 22 3.95 -12.39 15.17
C SER A 22 2.81 -11.42 14.91
N TYR A 23 1.73 -11.58 15.66
CA TYR A 23 0.65 -10.60 15.64
C TYR A 23 1.08 -9.30 16.32
N PRO A 24 0.59 -8.15 15.86
CA PRO A 24 0.75 -6.90 16.59
C PRO A 24 0.23 -7.03 18.04
N PRO A 25 0.89 -6.38 19.01
CA PRO A 25 0.53 -6.53 20.44
C PRO A 25 -0.91 -6.17 20.79
N ILE A 26 -1.55 -5.33 19.98
CA ILE A 26 -2.98 -4.95 20.16
C ILE A 26 -3.96 -6.10 19.85
N PHE A 27 -3.53 -7.14 19.14
CA PHE A 27 -4.34 -8.32 18.81
C PHE A 27 -4.00 -9.55 19.66
N ILE A 28 -3.12 -9.41 20.67
CA ILE A 28 -2.74 -10.50 21.56
C ILE A 28 -3.56 -10.39 22.85
N TRP A 29 -4.19 -11.50 23.25
CA TRP A 29 -4.96 -11.57 24.50
C TRP A 29 -4.25 -12.47 25.53
N PRO A 30 -4.17 -12.08 26.82
CA PRO A 30 -4.61 -10.79 27.39
C PRO A 30 -3.78 -9.61 26.88
N LEU A 31 -4.44 -8.47 26.69
CA LEU A 31 -3.79 -7.25 26.23
C LEU A 31 -2.71 -6.82 27.21
N ALA A 32 -1.51 -6.55 26.71
CA ALA A 32 -0.41 -5.98 27.46
C ALA A 32 -0.26 -4.47 27.12
N PRO A 33 -0.88 -3.55 27.89
CA PRO A 33 -0.99 -2.13 27.50
C PRO A 33 0.35 -1.46 27.24
N ILE A 34 1.36 -1.74 28.07
CA ILE A 34 2.70 -1.16 27.93
C ILE A 34 3.37 -1.64 26.63
N GLN A 35 3.20 -2.91 26.26
CA GLN A 35 3.74 -3.44 25.01
C GLN A 35 3.01 -2.86 23.78
N ALA A 36 1.68 -2.71 23.88
CA ALA A 36 0.88 -2.05 22.85
C ALA A 36 1.30 -0.58 22.65
N LEU A 37 1.45 0.19 23.71
CA LEU A 37 1.94 1.57 23.65
C LEU A 37 3.35 1.66 23.07
N LYS A 38 4.26 0.78 23.50
CA LYS A 38 5.61 0.72 22.93
C LYS A 38 5.56 0.43 21.43
N TRP A 39 4.75 -0.55 21.00
CA TRP A 39 4.60 -0.87 19.59
C TRP A 39 4.01 0.29 18.77
N ILE A 40 3.03 1.01 19.32
CA ILE A 40 2.41 2.17 18.66
C ILE A 40 3.42 3.29 18.40
N PHE A 41 4.28 3.60 19.38
CA PHE A 41 5.15 4.80 19.37
C PHE A 41 6.65 4.51 19.17
N SER A 42 7.06 3.24 19.06
CA SER A 42 8.46 2.88 18.80
C SER A 42 8.90 3.16 17.36
N VAL A 43 10.20 3.02 17.12
CA VAL A 43 10.83 3.08 15.79
C VAL A 43 11.67 1.82 15.59
N PRO A 44 11.29 0.88 14.71
CA PRO A 44 10.02 0.83 13.96
C PRO A 44 8.84 0.53 14.86
N GLY A 45 7.68 1.07 14.52
CA GLY A 45 6.43 0.88 15.23
C GLY A 45 5.23 1.09 14.33
N TYR A 46 4.05 1.26 14.95
CA TYR A 46 2.82 1.42 14.17
C TYR A 46 2.83 2.74 13.39
N PHE A 47 3.11 3.88 14.06
CA PHE A 47 3.13 5.16 13.36
C PHE A 47 4.42 5.43 12.62
N LEU A 48 5.56 5.07 13.19
CA LEU A 48 6.88 5.39 12.66
C LEU A 48 7.58 4.16 12.06
N PRO A 49 8.22 4.31 10.90
CA PRO A 49 8.25 5.51 10.06
C PRO A 49 7.09 5.56 9.04
N TRP A 50 6.47 4.42 8.70
CA TRP A 50 5.70 4.25 7.47
C TRP A 50 4.36 4.99 7.48
N ASN A 51 3.56 4.86 8.54
CA ASN A 51 2.23 5.47 8.56
C ASN A 51 2.32 7.00 8.55
N LEU A 52 3.22 7.60 9.33
CA LEU A 52 3.44 9.05 9.28
C LEU A 52 4.05 9.53 7.95
N PHE A 53 4.87 8.70 7.31
CA PHE A 53 5.35 8.99 5.96
C PHE A 53 4.21 9.09 4.94
N TYR A 54 3.24 8.14 4.97
CA TYR A 54 2.07 8.21 4.09
C TYR A 54 1.15 9.38 4.43
N VAL A 55 0.98 9.73 5.71
CA VAL A 55 0.29 10.97 6.11
C VAL A 55 0.96 12.18 5.47
N GLY A 56 2.29 12.30 5.60
CA GLY A 56 3.04 13.41 5.02
C GLY A 56 2.84 13.53 3.51
N ILE A 57 2.96 12.42 2.77
CA ILE A 57 2.72 12.41 1.32
C ILE A 57 1.28 12.81 1.00
N GLY A 58 0.29 12.29 1.74
CA GLY A 58 -1.12 12.61 1.53
C GLY A 58 -1.43 14.09 1.78
N LEU A 59 -0.90 14.66 2.88
CA LEU A 59 -1.05 16.09 3.17
C LEU A 59 -0.38 16.98 2.10
N VAL A 60 0.84 16.66 1.71
CA VAL A 60 1.53 17.35 0.61
C VAL A 60 0.73 17.24 -0.69
N SER A 61 0.21 16.05 -0.99
CA SER A 61 -0.62 15.80 -2.18
C SER A 61 -1.90 16.66 -2.17
N TRP A 62 -2.56 16.80 -1.03
CA TRP A 62 -3.75 17.64 -0.90
C TRP A 62 -3.42 19.13 -0.97
N PHE A 63 -2.56 19.63 -0.09
CA PHE A 63 -2.36 21.08 0.06
C PHE A 63 -1.53 21.72 -1.05
N ILE A 64 -0.74 20.96 -1.79
CA ILE A 64 0.18 21.49 -2.82
C ILE A 64 -0.24 21.08 -4.24
N PHE A 65 -0.71 19.84 -4.41
CA PHE A 65 -0.92 19.27 -5.74
C PHE A 65 -2.36 18.99 -6.11
N SER A 66 -3.33 19.18 -5.19
CA SER A 66 -4.74 19.01 -5.51
C SER A 66 -5.37 20.36 -5.86
N PRO A 67 -6.31 20.40 -6.82
CA PRO A 67 -7.15 21.59 -7.05
C PRO A 67 -7.94 21.96 -5.79
N PRO A 68 -8.42 23.23 -5.69
CA PRO A 68 -9.40 23.62 -4.66
C PRO A 68 -10.64 22.72 -4.70
N LEU A 69 -11.28 22.53 -3.54
CA LEU A 69 -12.42 21.60 -3.45
C LEU A 69 -13.57 22.02 -4.38
N GLU A 70 -13.78 23.30 -4.57
CA GLU A 70 -14.83 23.87 -5.42
C GLU A 70 -14.74 23.41 -6.88
N ASP A 71 -13.51 23.18 -7.36
CA ASP A 71 -13.27 22.72 -8.73
C ASP A 71 -13.79 21.30 -8.97
N TYR A 72 -13.96 20.51 -7.91
CA TYR A 72 -14.56 19.18 -8.01
C TYR A 72 -16.10 19.20 -8.11
N ALA A 73 -16.75 20.34 -7.93
CA ALA A 73 -18.20 20.43 -8.05
C ALA A 73 -18.73 20.05 -9.44
N GLU A 74 -17.90 20.18 -10.47
CA GLU A 74 -18.19 19.71 -11.82
C GLU A 74 -17.35 18.49 -12.18
N LEU A 75 -18.04 17.40 -12.56
CA LEU A 75 -17.35 16.19 -13.05
C LEU A 75 -16.86 16.45 -14.48
N GLY A 76 -15.61 16.89 -14.60
CA GLY A 76 -14.96 17.16 -15.87
C GLY A 76 -13.80 16.19 -16.15
N ILE A 77 -13.58 15.89 -17.43
CA ILE A 77 -12.45 15.05 -17.87
C ILE A 77 -11.11 15.66 -17.46
N THR A 78 -11.00 16.99 -17.43
CA THR A 78 -9.77 17.69 -17.03
C THR A 78 -9.42 17.38 -15.56
N ASN A 79 -10.38 17.47 -14.64
CA ASN A 79 -10.17 17.15 -13.23
C ASN A 79 -9.78 15.69 -13.04
N PHE A 80 -10.42 14.78 -13.79
CA PHE A 80 -10.02 13.37 -13.77
C PHE A 80 -8.57 13.18 -14.24
N LEU A 81 -8.19 13.80 -15.35
CA LEU A 81 -6.83 13.65 -15.88
C LEU A 81 -5.76 14.24 -14.95
N LEU A 82 -6.06 15.37 -14.28
CA LEU A 82 -5.15 15.96 -13.29
C LEU A 82 -4.96 15.04 -12.08
N VAL A 83 -6.05 14.51 -11.51
CA VAL A 83 -5.99 13.57 -10.39
C VAL A 83 -5.29 12.26 -10.80
N PHE A 84 -5.64 11.71 -11.96
CA PHE A 84 -5.00 10.50 -12.48
C PHE A 84 -3.50 10.71 -12.73
N ALA A 85 -3.10 11.85 -13.29
CA ALA A 85 -1.70 12.19 -13.50
C ALA A 85 -0.95 12.33 -12.16
N LYS A 86 -1.52 13.05 -11.19
CA LYS A 86 -0.97 13.21 -9.84
C LYS A 86 -0.72 11.84 -9.18
N ASN A 87 -1.74 10.99 -9.15
CA ASN A 87 -1.66 9.66 -8.53
C ASN A 87 -0.67 8.76 -9.30
N SER A 88 -0.64 8.85 -10.65
CA SER A 88 0.32 8.12 -11.48
C SER A 88 1.76 8.51 -11.17
N VAL A 89 2.04 9.81 -11.01
CA VAL A 89 3.38 10.31 -10.66
C VAL A 89 3.81 9.81 -9.28
N LEU A 90 2.91 9.85 -8.29
CA LEU A 90 3.18 9.32 -6.94
C LEU A 90 3.57 7.83 -6.99
N VAL A 91 2.78 7.03 -7.69
CA VAL A 91 3.03 5.58 -7.84
C VAL A 91 4.32 5.34 -8.64
N LEU A 92 4.52 6.06 -9.75
CA LEU A 92 5.72 5.91 -10.58
C LEU A 92 7.00 6.20 -9.79
N ILE A 93 7.03 7.29 -9.01
CA ILE A 93 8.18 7.64 -8.19
C ILE A 93 8.39 6.60 -7.10
N TYR A 94 7.35 6.25 -6.35
CA TYR A 94 7.48 5.39 -5.18
C TYR A 94 7.77 3.94 -5.54
N TYR A 95 6.95 3.31 -6.38
CA TYR A 95 7.17 1.94 -6.85
C TYR A 95 8.41 1.84 -7.74
N GLY A 96 8.61 2.86 -8.58
CA GLY A 96 9.78 2.98 -9.45
C GLY A 96 11.08 3.04 -8.67
N ALA A 97 11.14 3.75 -7.54
CA ALA A 97 12.32 3.80 -6.68
C ALA A 97 12.70 2.42 -6.12
N PHE A 98 11.72 1.66 -5.59
CA PHE A 98 11.93 0.28 -5.15
C PHE A 98 12.38 -0.61 -6.32
N HIS A 99 11.69 -0.53 -7.45
CA HIS A 99 11.99 -1.35 -8.62
C HIS A 99 13.38 -1.03 -9.19
N TYR A 100 13.71 0.25 -9.37
CA TYR A 100 15.00 0.69 -9.87
C TYR A 100 16.15 0.21 -8.98
N ARG A 101 16.04 0.43 -7.66
CA ARG A 101 17.08 0.05 -6.71
C ARG A 101 17.25 -1.47 -6.61
N LEU A 102 16.14 -2.20 -6.43
CA LEU A 102 16.18 -3.63 -6.06
C LEU A 102 16.23 -4.56 -7.27
N TYR A 103 15.60 -4.17 -8.39
CA TYR A 103 15.42 -5.05 -9.55
C TYR A 103 16.24 -4.63 -10.77
N MET A 104 16.36 -3.34 -11.04
CA MET A 104 17.16 -2.86 -12.18
C MET A 104 18.64 -2.74 -11.81
N LYS A 105 18.96 -1.92 -10.79
CA LYS A 105 20.34 -1.79 -10.29
C LYS A 105 20.83 -3.00 -9.52
N ARG A 106 19.92 -3.81 -8.96
CA ARG A 106 20.24 -4.93 -8.07
C ARG A 106 21.23 -4.52 -6.98
N ALA A 107 21.00 -3.36 -6.34
CA ALA A 107 21.95 -2.69 -5.44
C ALA A 107 22.38 -3.56 -4.24
N GLN A 108 21.64 -4.60 -3.92
CA GLN A 108 21.96 -5.59 -2.88
C GLN A 108 21.92 -7.03 -3.40
N ASP A 109 21.86 -7.20 -4.73
CA ASP A 109 21.70 -8.48 -5.41
C ASP A 109 20.58 -9.33 -4.77
N ILE A 110 20.87 -10.56 -4.34
CA ILE A 110 19.91 -11.42 -3.66
C ILE A 110 19.93 -11.27 -2.13
N ASP A 111 20.79 -10.45 -1.56
CA ASP A 111 20.86 -10.26 -0.11
C ASP A 111 19.48 -9.83 0.45
N PHE A 112 18.98 -10.62 1.41
CA PHE A 112 17.66 -10.49 2.02
C PHE A 112 16.47 -10.75 1.08
N LYS A 113 16.70 -11.22 -0.16
CA LYS A 113 15.63 -11.57 -1.09
C LYS A 113 15.06 -12.94 -0.73
N PHE A 114 13.73 -13.01 -0.52
CA PHE A 114 13.05 -14.24 -0.11
C PHE A 114 13.19 -15.35 -1.15
N ASN A 115 12.88 -15.08 -2.38
CA ASN A 115 13.07 -16.02 -3.49
C ASN A 115 14.31 -15.60 -4.29
N PRO A 116 15.33 -16.45 -4.47
CA PRO A 116 16.55 -16.07 -5.19
C PRO A 116 16.32 -15.80 -6.68
N ARG A 117 15.18 -16.23 -7.24
CA ARG A 117 14.85 -16.01 -8.64
C ARG A 117 14.37 -14.57 -8.86
N TRP A 118 14.62 -14.06 -10.06
CA TRP A 118 14.10 -12.78 -10.55
C TRP A 118 12.70 -12.95 -11.15
N PRO A 119 11.97 -11.85 -11.44
CA PRO A 119 10.65 -11.91 -12.07
C PRO A 119 10.66 -12.74 -13.34
N ILE A 120 9.54 -13.40 -13.62
CA ILE A 120 9.38 -14.31 -14.75
C ILE A 120 9.30 -13.51 -16.03
N GLU A 121 10.10 -13.93 -17.03
CA GLU A 121 10.08 -13.43 -18.39
C GLU A 121 9.75 -14.58 -19.37
N ASN A 122 9.25 -14.24 -20.56
CA ASN A 122 8.89 -15.17 -21.62
C ASN A 122 7.85 -16.23 -21.21
N SER A 123 6.87 -15.85 -20.37
CA SER A 123 5.83 -16.75 -19.87
C SER A 123 4.44 -16.32 -20.33
N LYS A 124 3.67 -17.27 -20.85
CA LYS A 124 2.25 -17.08 -21.22
C LYS A 124 1.33 -16.79 -20.03
N GLN A 125 1.83 -16.92 -18.82
CA GLN A 125 1.09 -16.63 -17.58
C GLN A 125 0.81 -15.13 -17.42
N PHE A 126 1.64 -14.27 -18.03
CA PHE A 126 1.57 -12.81 -17.94
C PHE A 126 1.28 -12.20 -19.31
N LEU A 127 0.49 -11.10 -19.34
CA LEU A 127 -0.03 -10.49 -20.56
C LEU A 127 1.05 -10.17 -21.60
N PHE A 128 2.17 -9.63 -21.19
CA PHE A 128 3.25 -9.24 -22.11
C PHE A 128 4.41 -10.25 -22.12
N GLY A 129 4.15 -11.47 -21.70
CA GLY A 129 5.21 -12.45 -21.47
C GLY A 129 6.12 -12.12 -20.28
N SER A 130 5.91 -11.01 -19.60
CA SER A 130 6.74 -10.46 -18.54
C SER A 130 5.92 -10.13 -17.30
N GLN A 131 6.29 -10.72 -16.16
CA GLN A 131 5.67 -10.45 -14.88
C GLN A 131 5.72 -8.96 -14.52
N THR A 132 6.86 -8.31 -14.75
CA THR A 132 7.03 -6.88 -14.42
C THR A 132 6.14 -6.00 -15.28
N LYS A 133 6.09 -6.22 -16.60
CA LYS A 133 5.27 -5.41 -17.53
C LYS A 133 3.78 -5.58 -17.25
N ASP A 134 3.35 -6.81 -17.00
CA ASP A 134 1.96 -7.12 -16.66
C ASP A 134 1.56 -6.43 -15.35
N ASN A 135 2.40 -6.50 -14.32
CA ASN A 135 2.15 -5.85 -13.04
C ASN A 135 2.08 -4.31 -13.17
N ILE A 136 2.98 -3.70 -13.95
CA ILE A 136 2.93 -2.25 -14.23
C ILE A 136 1.63 -1.89 -14.96
N PHE A 137 1.25 -2.66 -15.97
CA PHE A 137 0.00 -2.43 -16.70
C PHE A 137 -1.23 -2.46 -15.77
N LEU A 138 -1.37 -3.49 -14.94
CA LEU A 138 -2.48 -3.60 -13.98
C LEU A 138 -2.44 -2.48 -12.93
N THR A 139 -1.25 -2.10 -12.46
CA THR A 139 -1.08 -1.00 -11.52
C THR A 139 -1.68 0.30 -12.07
N PHE A 140 -1.35 0.70 -13.30
CA PHE A 140 -1.82 1.97 -13.87
C PHE A 140 -3.22 1.87 -14.48
N CYS A 141 -3.47 0.87 -15.34
CA CYS A 141 -4.73 0.77 -16.08
C CYS A 141 -5.91 0.33 -15.22
N SER A 142 -5.67 -0.23 -14.05
CA SER A 142 -6.72 -0.62 -13.10
C SER A 142 -6.54 0.05 -11.75
N GLY A 143 -5.39 -0.14 -11.08
CA GLY A 143 -5.16 0.36 -9.73
C GLY A 143 -5.27 1.87 -9.62
N VAL A 144 -4.39 2.60 -10.29
CA VAL A 144 -4.38 4.07 -10.25
C VAL A 144 -5.65 4.66 -10.85
N PHE A 145 -6.19 4.04 -11.90
CA PHE A 145 -7.44 4.46 -12.53
C PHE A 145 -8.60 4.40 -11.52
N ILE A 146 -8.82 3.27 -10.86
CA ILE A 146 -9.92 3.08 -9.89
C ILE A 146 -9.69 3.93 -8.65
N TRP A 147 -8.45 4.05 -8.15
CA TRP A 147 -8.11 5.00 -7.10
C TRP A 147 -8.57 6.42 -7.45
N SER A 148 -8.23 6.90 -8.66
CA SER A 148 -8.59 8.25 -9.11
C SER A 148 -10.11 8.42 -9.24
N CYS A 149 -10.84 7.38 -9.66
CA CYS A 149 -12.29 7.38 -9.67
C CYS A 149 -12.89 7.57 -8.26
N PHE A 150 -12.38 6.83 -7.25
CA PHE A 150 -12.83 6.99 -5.86
C PHE A 150 -12.51 8.39 -5.31
N GLU A 151 -11.31 8.89 -5.57
CA GLU A 151 -10.89 10.22 -5.14
C GLU A 151 -11.83 11.30 -5.69
N ILE A 152 -12.04 11.29 -7.01
CA ILE A 152 -12.92 12.25 -7.67
C ILE A 152 -14.36 12.12 -7.20
N PHE A 153 -14.88 10.91 -7.09
CA PHE A 153 -16.27 10.69 -6.68
C PHE A 153 -16.55 11.27 -5.29
N ILE A 154 -15.67 11.03 -4.31
CA ILE A 154 -15.90 11.48 -2.95
C ILE A 154 -15.67 12.99 -2.82
N LEU A 155 -14.65 13.55 -3.50
CA LEU A 155 -14.42 14.99 -3.51
C LEU A 155 -15.55 15.76 -4.23
N TRP A 156 -16.08 15.22 -5.32
CA TRP A 156 -17.27 15.76 -5.98
C TRP A 156 -18.49 15.73 -5.05
N PHE A 157 -18.72 14.60 -4.37
CA PHE A 157 -19.83 14.47 -3.42
C PHE A 157 -19.72 15.49 -2.27
N ALA A 158 -18.50 15.74 -1.79
CA ALA A 158 -18.20 16.74 -0.79
C ALA A 158 -18.39 18.17 -1.32
N ALA A 159 -17.89 18.46 -2.52
CA ALA A 159 -18.02 19.79 -3.16
C ALA A 159 -19.48 20.19 -3.42
N LYS A 160 -20.38 19.21 -3.60
CA LYS A 160 -21.83 19.42 -3.69
C LYS A 160 -22.53 19.62 -2.34
N ASN A 161 -21.77 19.77 -1.24
CA ASN A 161 -22.30 19.93 0.12
C ASN A 161 -23.19 18.77 0.63
N ASN A 162 -22.96 17.55 0.10
CA ASN A 162 -23.70 16.37 0.53
C ASN A 162 -23.19 15.77 1.84
N VAL A 163 -22.07 16.27 2.36
CA VAL A 163 -21.48 15.87 3.65
C VAL A 163 -20.98 17.08 4.41
N LYS A 164 -20.93 16.98 5.73
CA LYS A 164 -20.39 18.03 6.59
C LYS A 164 -18.86 18.03 6.50
N LEU A 165 -18.30 19.17 6.07
CA LEU A 165 -16.85 19.39 6.07
C LEU A 165 -16.39 19.95 7.42
N ILE A 166 -15.14 19.67 7.75
CA ILE A 166 -14.46 20.14 8.96
C ILE A 166 -13.55 21.30 8.59
N ASN A 167 -13.68 22.40 9.32
CA ASN A 167 -12.74 23.51 9.25
C ASN A 167 -11.57 23.26 10.20
N LEU A 168 -10.34 23.44 9.72
CA LEU A 168 -9.12 23.25 10.51
C LEU A 168 -9.06 24.19 11.72
N ASP A 169 -9.48 25.45 11.54
CA ASP A 169 -9.43 26.47 12.60
C ASP A 169 -10.35 26.14 13.76
N GLU A 170 -11.45 25.44 13.51
CA GLU A 170 -12.45 25.10 14.52
C GLU A 170 -12.21 23.73 15.17
N SER A 171 -11.49 22.84 14.52
CA SER A 171 -11.44 21.42 14.89
C SER A 171 -10.07 20.78 14.70
N MET A 172 -8.98 21.49 14.97
CA MET A 172 -7.61 20.98 14.80
C MET A 172 -7.37 19.67 15.58
N PHE A 173 -7.88 19.55 16.81
CA PHE A 173 -7.75 18.31 17.59
C PHE A 173 -8.40 17.13 16.89
N TYR A 174 -9.63 17.30 16.39
CA TYR A 174 -10.32 16.26 15.64
C TYR A 174 -9.55 15.89 14.36
N PHE A 175 -9.02 16.88 13.66
CA PHE A 175 -8.21 16.66 12.46
C PHE A 175 -7.01 15.76 12.73
N VAL A 176 -6.23 16.07 13.77
CA VAL A 176 -5.06 15.28 14.16
C VAL A 176 -5.45 13.86 14.58
N VAL A 177 -6.48 13.72 15.42
CA VAL A 177 -6.97 12.41 15.87
C VAL A 177 -7.42 11.56 14.67
N MET A 178 -8.17 12.14 13.74
CA MET A 178 -8.61 11.41 12.54
C MET A 178 -7.46 10.98 11.64
N LEU A 179 -6.43 11.82 11.47
CA LEU A 179 -5.22 11.42 10.73
C LEU A 179 -4.55 10.17 11.33
N LEU A 180 -4.54 10.05 12.66
CA LEU A 180 -4.00 8.87 13.34
C LEU A 180 -4.90 7.64 13.19
N LEU A 181 -6.23 7.85 13.18
CA LEU A 181 -7.21 6.75 13.05
C LEU A 181 -7.37 6.22 11.62
N ILE A 182 -7.01 7.00 10.60
CA ILE A 182 -7.11 6.59 9.18
C ILE A 182 -6.42 5.24 8.95
N HIS A 183 -5.24 5.04 9.51
CA HIS A 183 -4.47 3.81 9.31
C HIS A 183 -5.15 2.60 9.95
N LEU A 184 -5.71 2.75 11.14
CA LEU A 184 -6.47 1.69 11.80
C LEU A 184 -7.70 1.28 10.98
N TRP A 185 -8.44 2.27 10.48
CA TRP A 185 -9.57 2.02 9.59
C TRP A 185 -9.12 1.31 8.32
N ARG A 186 -8.07 1.81 7.66
CA ARG A 186 -7.56 1.23 6.43
C ARG A 186 -7.09 -0.21 6.62
N ASP A 187 -6.41 -0.53 7.72
CA ASP A 187 -5.93 -1.87 8.02
C ASP A 187 -7.09 -2.83 8.35
N LEU A 188 -8.08 -2.37 9.12
CA LEU A 188 -9.29 -3.15 9.39
C LEU A 188 -10.06 -3.44 8.11
N HIS A 189 -10.29 -2.42 7.28
CA HIS A 189 -10.97 -2.56 6.00
C HIS A 189 -10.22 -3.55 5.10
N PHE A 190 -8.90 -3.39 4.97
CA PHE A 190 -8.07 -4.29 4.18
C PHE A 190 -8.18 -5.75 4.66
N TYR A 191 -8.09 -5.98 5.96
CA TYR A 191 -8.24 -7.31 6.53
C TYR A 191 -9.59 -7.95 6.17
N LEU A 192 -10.68 -7.19 6.33
CA LEU A 192 -12.03 -7.69 6.03
C LEU A 192 -12.20 -7.99 4.54
N ILE A 193 -11.80 -7.06 3.66
CA ILE A 193 -11.89 -7.25 2.21
C ILE A 193 -10.97 -8.37 1.74
N HIS A 194 -9.73 -8.40 2.22
CA HIS A 194 -8.77 -9.44 1.83
C HIS A 194 -9.27 -10.84 2.23
N ARG A 195 -9.81 -10.98 3.43
CA ARG A 195 -10.45 -12.23 3.86
C ARG A 195 -11.66 -12.60 3.01
N LEU A 196 -12.49 -11.62 2.65
CA LEU A 196 -13.66 -11.81 1.78
C LEU A 196 -13.26 -12.31 0.39
N ILE A 197 -12.25 -11.69 -0.24
CA ILE A 197 -11.81 -12.06 -1.60
C ILE A 197 -11.06 -13.39 -1.65
N HIS A 198 -10.65 -13.95 -0.50
CA HIS A 198 -10.18 -15.33 -0.38
C HIS A 198 -11.30 -16.36 -0.37
N TYR A 199 -12.58 -15.97 -0.24
CA TYR A 199 -13.69 -16.86 -0.47
C TYR A 199 -13.70 -17.35 -1.93
N GLU A 200 -13.84 -18.65 -2.13
CA GLU A 200 -13.50 -19.34 -3.39
C GLU A 200 -14.05 -18.70 -4.68
N PRO A 201 -15.31 -18.31 -4.82
CA PRO A 201 -15.82 -17.65 -6.02
C PRO A 201 -15.07 -16.34 -6.32
N LEU A 202 -14.88 -15.47 -5.32
CA LEU A 202 -14.20 -14.19 -5.48
C LEU A 202 -12.71 -14.37 -5.72
N TYR A 203 -12.10 -15.36 -5.07
CA TYR A 203 -10.72 -15.73 -5.34
C TYR A 203 -10.50 -16.08 -6.81
N LYS A 204 -11.30 -16.97 -7.35
CA LYS A 204 -11.20 -17.40 -8.75
C LYS A 204 -11.40 -16.25 -9.75
N TRP A 205 -12.35 -15.36 -9.47
CA TRP A 205 -12.72 -14.28 -10.39
C TRP A 205 -11.78 -13.08 -10.34
N ALA A 206 -11.29 -12.75 -9.18
CA ALA A 206 -10.53 -11.51 -8.97
C ALA A 206 -9.14 -11.76 -8.38
N HIS A 207 -9.05 -12.35 -7.21
CA HIS A 207 -7.86 -12.36 -6.38
C HIS A 207 -6.75 -13.29 -6.89
N LYS A 208 -7.09 -14.32 -7.66
CA LYS A 208 -6.13 -15.20 -8.35
C LYS A 208 -5.17 -14.41 -9.26
N THR A 209 -5.61 -13.28 -9.81
CA THR A 209 -4.76 -12.40 -10.63
C THR A 209 -3.60 -11.84 -9.80
N HIS A 210 -3.85 -11.45 -8.57
CA HIS A 210 -2.85 -10.99 -7.61
C HIS A 210 -1.93 -12.14 -7.17
N HIS A 211 -2.49 -13.28 -6.77
CA HIS A 211 -1.76 -14.45 -6.29
C HIS A 211 -0.93 -15.20 -7.34
N ARG A 212 -1.08 -14.92 -8.64
CA ARG A 212 -0.14 -15.49 -9.62
C ARG A 212 1.29 -14.93 -9.47
N ASN A 213 1.48 -13.85 -8.68
CA ASN A 213 2.77 -13.30 -8.30
C ASN A 213 3.37 -14.05 -7.10
N ILE A 214 3.66 -15.35 -7.24
CA ILE A 214 4.29 -16.20 -6.20
C ILE A 214 5.68 -15.68 -5.80
N ASN A 215 6.38 -15.02 -6.71
CA ASN A 215 7.62 -14.31 -6.46
C ASN A 215 7.37 -12.82 -6.65
N PRO A 216 6.82 -12.13 -5.64
CA PRO A 216 6.40 -10.75 -5.77
C PRO A 216 7.58 -9.80 -6.00
N GLY A 217 7.29 -8.70 -6.66
CA GLY A 217 8.13 -7.52 -6.79
C GLY A 217 7.30 -6.28 -6.51
N PRO A 218 7.87 -5.08 -6.35
CA PRO A 218 7.14 -3.89 -5.91
C PRO A 218 5.84 -3.66 -6.67
N TRP A 219 5.88 -3.77 -8.00
CA TRP A 219 4.71 -3.56 -8.87
C TRP A 219 3.59 -4.58 -8.65
N SER A 220 3.87 -5.77 -8.08
CA SER A 220 2.81 -6.74 -7.78
C SER A 220 1.86 -6.27 -6.68
N GLY A 221 2.25 -5.27 -5.89
CA GLY A 221 1.44 -4.71 -4.82
C GLY A 221 0.09 -4.13 -5.28
N LEU A 222 0.06 -3.54 -6.47
CA LEU A 222 -1.18 -3.08 -7.13
C LEU A 222 -1.48 -3.83 -8.43
N ALA A 223 -0.92 -5.02 -8.63
CA ALA A 223 -1.27 -5.87 -9.76
C ALA A 223 -2.47 -6.75 -9.42
N MET A 224 -3.64 -6.16 -9.38
CA MET A 224 -4.90 -6.79 -9.01
C MET A 224 -5.91 -6.72 -10.15
N HIS A 225 -6.94 -7.55 -10.08
CA HIS A 225 -8.09 -7.47 -10.98
C HIS A 225 -8.92 -6.21 -10.70
N PRO A 226 -9.58 -5.58 -11.69
CA PRO A 226 -10.39 -4.37 -11.45
C PRO A 226 -11.45 -4.53 -10.36
N ILE A 227 -12.12 -5.68 -10.28
CA ILE A 227 -13.09 -5.98 -9.21
C ILE A 227 -12.43 -5.90 -7.83
N GLU A 228 -11.22 -6.44 -7.70
CA GLU A 228 -10.46 -6.38 -6.44
C GLU A 228 -10.08 -4.93 -6.10
N HIS A 229 -9.67 -4.12 -7.07
CA HIS A 229 -9.39 -2.70 -6.84
C HIS A 229 -10.62 -1.92 -6.36
N ILE A 230 -11.82 -2.23 -6.89
CA ILE A 230 -13.08 -1.61 -6.41
C ILE A 230 -13.27 -1.91 -4.91
N PHE A 231 -13.16 -3.17 -4.50
CA PHE A 231 -13.23 -3.53 -3.09
C PHE A 231 -12.09 -2.92 -2.28
N TYR A 232 -10.88 -2.92 -2.80
CA TYR A 232 -9.68 -2.45 -2.13
C TYR A 232 -9.73 -0.94 -1.80
N PHE A 233 -10.13 -0.10 -2.76
CA PHE A 233 -10.24 1.34 -2.58
C PHE A 233 -11.58 1.79 -1.97
N SER A 234 -12.54 0.88 -1.76
CA SER A 234 -13.82 1.21 -1.10
C SER A 234 -13.65 1.66 0.36
N CYS A 235 -12.47 1.53 0.96
CA CYS A 235 -12.15 2.12 2.26
C CYS A 235 -12.45 3.63 2.32
N ALA A 236 -12.37 4.32 1.20
CA ALA A 236 -12.67 5.74 1.08
C ALA A 236 -14.18 6.07 1.19
N LEU A 237 -15.08 5.09 0.97
CA LEU A 237 -16.53 5.31 1.08
C LEU A 237 -16.97 5.64 2.52
N LEU A 238 -16.13 5.39 3.53
CA LEU A 238 -16.40 5.78 4.91
C LEU A 238 -16.72 7.27 5.04
N TYR A 239 -16.06 8.11 4.24
CA TYR A 239 -16.22 9.56 4.26
C TYR A 239 -17.58 10.07 3.75
N LEU A 240 -18.40 9.22 3.17
CA LEU A 240 -19.79 9.56 2.84
C LEU A 240 -20.70 9.63 4.08
N PHE A 241 -20.27 9.09 5.22
CA PHE A 241 -21.10 8.91 6.42
C PHE A 241 -20.66 9.76 7.62
N PHE A 242 -19.46 10.33 7.58
CA PHE A 242 -18.89 11.07 8.71
C PHE A 242 -18.35 12.44 8.29
N PRO A 243 -18.41 13.46 9.17
CA PRO A 243 -17.75 14.73 8.90
C PRO A 243 -16.24 14.53 8.67
N PHE A 244 -15.71 15.16 7.64
CA PHE A 244 -14.30 15.00 7.30
C PHE A 244 -13.67 16.25 6.69
N HIS A 245 -12.35 16.32 6.72
CA HIS A 245 -11.56 17.24 5.92
C HIS A 245 -11.09 16.52 4.62
N PRO A 246 -11.15 17.18 3.43
CA PRO A 246 -10.78 16.53 2.17
C PRO A 246 -9.42 15.86 2.14
N ALA A 247 -8.44 16.37 2.91
CA ALA A 247 -7.13 15.74 3.07
C ALA A 247 -7.20 14.29 3.58
N PHE A 248 -8.24 13.91 4.34
CA PHE A 248 -8.37 12.53 4.87
C PHE A 248 -8.58 11.52 3.75
N ILE A 249 -9.33 11.88 2.71
CA ILE A 249 -9.54 11.02 1.53
C ILE A 249 -8.19 10.77 0.86
N ILE A 250 -7.44 11.86 0.63
CA ILE A 250 -6.14 11.76 -0.04
C ILE A 250 -5.16 10.91 0.79
N VAL A 251 -5.07 11.16 2.11
CA VAL A 251 -4.22 10.36 3.00
C VAL A 251 -4.62 8.88 2.98
N THR A 252 -5.93 8.57 3.02
CA THR A 252 -6.43 7.19 2.99
C THR A 252 -6.06 6.50 1.68
N LEU A 253 -6.30 7.17 0.54
CA LEU A 253 -6.05 6.61 -0.78
C LEU A 253 -4.55 6.53 -1.09
N VAL A 254 -3.75 7.51 -0.65
CA VAL A 254 -2.28 7.47 -0.73
C VAL A 254 -1.74 6.30 0.09
N HIS A 255 -2.21 6.12 1.33
CA HIS A 255 -1.82 4.97 2.14
C HIS A 255 -2.19 3.65 1.44
N ALA A 256 -3.45 3.52 0.97
CA ALA A 256 -3.88 2.33 0.25
C ALA A 256 -3.06 2.10 -1.03
N GLY A 257 -2.76 3.15 -1.79
CA GLY A 257 -2.04 3.05 -3.06
C GLY A 257 -0.55 2.80 -2.93
N LEU A 258 0.12 3.32 -1.88
CA LEU A 258 1.58 3.23 -1.76
C LEU A 258 2.06 2.12 -0.83
N SER A 259 1.33 1.82 0.27
CA SER A 259 1.75 0.82 1.26
C SER A 259 1.96 -0.60 0.71
N PRO A 260 1.32 -1.06 -0.39
CA PRO A 260 1.60 -2.38 -0.93
C PRO A 260 3.01 -2.55 -1.51
N ALA A 261 3.68 -1.49 -1.97
CA ALA A 261 4.99 -1.60 -2.61
C ALA A 261 6.07 -2.24 -1.72
N PRO A 262 6.32 -1.77 -0.48
CA PRO A 262 7.27 -2.43 0.41
C PRO A 262 6.82 -3.84 0.80
N GLY A 263 5.52 -4.06 1.05
CA GLY A 263 4.96 -5.39 1.37
C GLY A 263 5.22 -6.44 0.29
N HIS A 264 5.33 -6.00 -0.97
CA HIS A 264 5.60 -6.85 -2.13
C HIS A 264 7.03 -6.71 -2.67
N ALA A 265 7.91 -6.01 -1.98
CA ALA A 265 9.26 -5.76 -2.50
C ALA A 265 10.08 -7.04 -2.74
N GLY A 266 9.68 -8.18 -2.16
CA GLY A 266 10.36 -9.48 -2.31
C GLY A 266 11.64 -9.61 -1.48
N PHE A 267 11.90 -8.66 -0.60
CA PHE A 267 13.06 -8.57 0.28
C PHE A 267 12.59 -8.33 1.72
N GLU A 268 13.30 -8.89 2.70
CA GLU A 268 13.04 -8.63 4.11
C GLU A 268 13.60 -7.28 4.57
N ARG A 269 14.77 -6.93 4.04
CA ARG A 269 15.49 -5.71 4.43
C ARG A 269 16.03 -4.99 3.20
N ILE A 270 16.09 -3.67 3.28
CA ILE A 270 16.73 -2.83 2.27
C ILE A 270 18.03 -2.28 2.87
N LYS A 271 19.15 -2.55 2.21
CA LYS A 271 20.43 -1.98 2.57
C LYS A 271 20.48 -0.50 2.21
N ALA A 272 20.79 0.38 3.15
CA ALA A 272 21.08 1.78 2.86
C ALA A 272 22.52 1.93 2.34
N ASP A 273 23.43 1.25 3.01
CA ASP A 273 24.86 1.18 2.73
C ASP A 273 25.43 -0.21 3.06
N GLY A 274 26.76 -0.35 3.18
CA GLY A 274 27.40 -1.60 3.52
C GLY A 274 27.12 -2.08 4.94
N GLU A 275 26.71 -1.22 5.86
CA GLU A 275 26.61 -1.50 7.29
C GLU A 275 25.19 -1.37 7.82
N THR A 276 24.33 -0.55 7.22
CA THR A 276 22.95 -0.30 7.67
C THR A 276 21.91 -0.92 6.75
N SER A 277 20.82 -1.42 7.34
CA SER A 277 19.66 -1.90 6.58
C SER A 277 18.37 -1.67 7.37
N PHE A 278 17.28 -1.41 6.64
CA PHE A 278 15.95 -1.19 7.18
C PHE A 278 15.09 -2.44 6.96
N ASP A 279 14.41 -2.88 8.01
CA ASP A 279 13.40 -3.93 7.97
C ASP A 279 12.12 -3.36 7.34
N ILE A 280 11.54 -4.07 6.38
CA ILE A 280 10.26 -3.70 5.75
C ILE A 280 9.12 -4.65 6.11
N ASP A 281 9.41 -5.64 6.95
CA ASP A 281 8.45 -6.58 7.58
C ASP A 281 7.47 -7.24 6.61
N SER A 282 7.97 -7.70 5.47
CA SER A 282 7.16 -8.22 4.36
C SER A 282 7.09 -9.76 4.28
N TYR A 283 7.76 -10.48 5.21
CA TYR A 283 7.87 -11.93 5.14
C TYR A 283 6.54 -12.67 5.27
N ALA A 284 5.67 -12.22 6.18
CA ALA A 284 4.34 -12.81 6.34
C ALA A 284 3.54 -12.74 5.04
N HIS A 285 3.59 -11.60 4.37
CA HIS A 285 2.90 -11.39 3.11
C HIS A 285 3.52 -12.19 1.95
N TYR A 286 4.85 -12.30 1.92
CA TYR A 286 5.52 -13.21 0.98
C TYR A 286 5.08 -14.67 1.16
N LEU A 287 4.98 -15.17 2.40
CA LEU A 287 4.47 -16.53 2.68
C LEU A 287 3.03 -16.70 2.23
N HIS A 288 2.20 -15.67 2.41
CA HIS A 288 0.83 -15.66 1.95
C HIS A 288 0.76 -15.86 0.42
N HIS A 289 1.52 -15.11 -0.38
CA HIS A 289 1.61 -15.32 -1.83
C HIS A 289 2.17 -16.68 -2.23
N LYS A 290 3.10 -17.21 -1.45
CA LYS A 290 3.78 -18.46 -1.78
C LYS A 290 2.92 -19.69 -1.55
N HIS A 291 2.02 -19.68 -0.58
CA HIS A 291 1.30 -20.86 -0.10
C HIS A 291 -0.21 -20.84 -0.38
N PHE A 292 -0.69 -19.79 -1.01
CA PHE A 292 -2.11 -19.67 -1.39
C PHE A 292 -2.39 -20.08 -2.82
#